data_e0e0ad0f70deeff845f7413daf291f7a
#
_entry.id   e0e0ad0f70deeff845f7413daf291f7a
#
_cell.length_a   1.000
_cell.length_b   1.000
_cell.length_c   1.000
_cell.angle_alpha   90.00
_cell.angle_beta   90.00
_cell.angle_gamma   90.00
#
_symmetry.space_group_name_H-M   'P 1'
#
loop_
_entity.id
_entity.type
_entity.pdbx_description
1 polymer ?
#
loop_
_entity_poly.entity_id
_entity_poly.type
_entity_poly.pdbx_seq_one_letter_code
_entity_poly.pdbx_strand_id
1 'polypeptide(L)'
;MTSETNQQPYPHCKPSCKFIRDGKCKYREMHVPTIAVDFDRVLFTHESWQGHFHVGDLIPGAREAILEFQRMGFKIMIWTTRAQNDIIKNACINAGIPFDYINENPNQPPEINPSKPVADYYIDDRALHFQSWDQTLKEVKARESHDPYYRATELRK
;
A
#
# COMPACT_ATOMS: atom_id res chain seq x y z
N MET A 1 -16.97 -36.57 14.17
CA MET A 1 -17.71 -35.81 13.13
C MET A 1 -17.35 -34.35 13.30
N THR A 2 -16.35 -33.88 12.60
CA THR A 2 -15.90 -32.49 12.63
C THR A 2 -16.66 -31.74 11.54
N SER A 3 -17.52 -30.83 11.94
CA SER A 3 -18.25 -29.93 11.04
C SER A 3 -17.25 -28.99 10.36
N GLU A 4 -16.89 -29.27 9.13
CA GLU A 4 -16.25 -28.29 8.26
C GLU A 4 -17.23 -27.16 8.02
N THR A 5 -17.01 -26.04 8.71
CA THR A 5 -17.70 -24.79 8.42
C THR A 5 -17.27 -24.32 7.05
N ASN A 6 -18.16 -24.50 6.08
CA ASN A 6 -18.03 -24.03 4.70
C ASN A 6 -18.14 -22.49 4.70
N GLN A 7 -17.12 -21.79 5.24
CA GLN A 7 -17.03 -20.36 5.13
C GLN A 7 -16.58 -20.00 3.72
N GLN A 8 -17.53 -19.61 2.86
CA GLN A 8 -17.22 -18.90 1.62
C GLN A 8 -16.46 -17.62 2.01
N PRO A 9 -15.21 -17.47 1.64
CA PRO A 9 -14.37 -16.35 2.09
C PRO A 9 -14.80 -14.98 1.54
N TYR A 10 -15.67 -14.97 0.53
CA TYR A 10 -16.24 -13.75 -0.05
C TYR A 10 -17.70 -14.00 -0.44
N PRO A 11 -18.67 -13.37 0.20
CA PRO A 11 -20.10 -13.57 -0.08
C PRO A 11 -20.55 -13.12 -1.48
N HIS A 12 -19.65 -12.60 -2.31
CA HIS A 12 -19.95 -12.03 -3.62
C HIS A 12 -19.27 -12.72 -4.81
N CYS A 13 -18.60 -13.86 -4.61
CA CYS A 13 -18.04 -14.61 -5.73
C CYS A 13 -19.15 -15.18 -6.63
N LYS A 14 -19.28 -14.61 -7.83
CA LYS A 14 -20.18 -15.17 -8.85
C LYS A 14 -19.63 -16.51 -9.37
N PRO A 15 -20.49 -17.46 -9.83
CA PRO A 15 -20.05 -18.72 -10.43
C PRO A 15 -19.09 -18.55 -11.62
N SER A 16 -19.16 -17.40 -12.31
CA SER A 16 -18.27 -17.03 -13.42
C SER A 16 -16.91 -16.48 -12.99
N CYS A 17 -16.62 -16.40 -11.69
CA CYS A 17 -15.33 -15.92 -11.21
C CYS A 17 -14.22 -16.89 -11.63
N LYS A 18 -13.18 -16.36 -12.31
CA LYS A 18 -12.04 -17.13 -12.81
C LYS A 18 -11.25 -17.90 -11.73
N PHE A 19 -11.43 -17.53 -10.47
CA PHE A 19 -10.83 -18.21 -9.32
C PHE A 19 -11.67 -19.38 -8.81
N ILE A 20 -12.85 -19.67 -9.40
CA ILE A 20 -13.63 -20.85 -9.06
C ILE A 20 -13.15 -22.02 -9.92
N ARG A 21 -12.62 -23.05 -9.29
CA ARG A 21 -12.32 -24.36 -9.88
C ARG A 21 -12.97 -25.43 -9.04
N ASP A 22 -13.63 -26.37 -9.68
CA ASP A 22 -14.34 -27.48 -9.02
C ASP A 22 -15.33 -26.97 -7.94
N GLY A 23 -16.02 -25.86 -8.22
CA GLY A 23 -17.00 -25.26 -7.31
C GLY A 23 -16.42 -24.59 -6.05
N LYS A 24 -15.08 -24.50 -5.94
CA LYS A 24 -14.38 -23.85 -4.81
C LYS A 24 -13.61 -22.63 -5.27
N CYS A 25 -13.65 -21.58 -4.46
CA CYS A 25 -12.83 -20.39 -4.70
C CYS A 25 -11.35 -20.69 -4.39
N LYS A 26 -10.51 -20.62 -5.41
CA LYS A 26 -9.06 -20.82 -5.33
C LYS A 26 -8.27 -19.53 -5.11
N TYR A 27 -8.96 -18.41 -4.92
CA TYR A 27 -8.30 -17.10 -4.74
C TYR A 27 -7.26 -17.13 -3.62
N ARG A 28 -7.57 -17.74 -2.47
CA ARG A 28 -6.63 -17.83 -1.35
C ARG A 28 -5.40 -18.69 -1.65
N GLU A 29 -5.54 -19.72 -2.48
CA GLU A 29 -4.42 -20.59 -2.86
C GLU A 29 -3.50 -19.93 -3.91
N MET A 30 -4.03 -18.95 -4.66
CA MET A 30 -3.33 -18.22 -5.71
C MET A 30 -2.95 -16.79 -5.28
N HIS A 31 -3.49 -16.33 -4.16
CA HIS A 31 -3.25 -14.99 -3.66
C HIS A 31 -1.84 -14.87 -3.06
N VAL A 32 -1.12 -13.87 -3.51
CA VAL A 32 0.19 -13.49 -2.96
C VAL A 32 -0.01 -12.31 -2.03
N PRO A 33 0.04 -12.49 -0.70
CA PRO A 33 -0.17 -11.41 0.24
C PRO A 33 0.83 -10.28 0.00
N THR A 34 0.34 -9.05 -0.14
CA THR A 34 1.16 -7.90 -0.50
C THR A 34 0.84 -6.70 0.39
N ILE A 35 1.87 -6.03 0.87
CA ILE A 35 1.77 -4.73 1.54
C ILE A 35 2.35 -3.67 0.61
N ALA A 36 1.56 -2.64 0.29
CA ALA A 36 2.01 -1.43 -0.38
C ALA A 36 2.47 -0.42 0.66
N VAL A 37 3.68 0.09 0.52
CA VAL A 37 4.29 1.02 1.47
C VAL A 37 4.74 2.26 0.71
N ASP A 38 4.28 3.43 1.13
CA ASP A 38 4.75 4.69 0.58
C ASP A 38 6.22 4.93 0.97
N PHE A 39 6.89 5.73 0.19
CA PHE A 39 8.32 5.99 0.31
C PHE A 39 8.60 7.24 1.17
N ASP A 40 8.06 8.38 0.76
CA ASP A 40 8.29 9.65 1.44
C ASP A 40 7.40 9.77 2.68
N ARG A 41 7.97 10.16 3.82
CA ARG A 41 7.32 10.28 5.14
C ARG A 41 6.80 8.97 5.76
N VAL A 42 7.03 7.84 5.10
CA VAL A 42 6.71 6.51 5.62
C VAL A 42 7.96 5.68 5.81
N LEU A 43 8.80 5.54 4.79
CA LEU A 43 10.10 4.89 4.90
C LEU A 43 11.23 5.88 5.17
N PHE A 44 11.21 7.02 4.49
CA PHE A 44 12.25 8.06 4.59
C PHE A 44 11.63 9.42 4.96
N THR A 45 12.35 10.21 5.72
CA THR A 45 11.93 11.57 6.07
C THR A 45 11.81 12.44 4.82
N HIS A 46 10.82 13.34 4.80
CA HIS A 46 10.62 14.31 3.72
C HIS A 46 9.96 15.55 4.27
N GLU A 47 10.77 16.56 4.65
CA GLU A 47 10.28 17.81 5.24
C GLU A 47 9.89 18.83 4.19
N SER A 48 10.67 18.93 3.10
CA SER A 48 10.44 19.88 2.01
C SER A 48 11.00 19.36 0.69
N TRP A 49 10.52 19.90 -0.42
CA TRP A 49 11.03 19.58 -1.74
C TRP A 49 12.49 20.05 -1.91
N GLN A 50 13.41 19.09 -2.07
CA GLN A 50 14.84 19.31 -2.28
C GLN A 50 15.33 18.75 -3.62
N GLY A 51 14.41 18.50 -4.54
CA GLY A 51 14.70 17.94 -5.86
C GLY A 51 14.44 16.43 -5.96
N HIS A 52 14.33 15.95 -7.20
CA HIS A 52 13.95 14.56 -7.50
C HIS A 52 14.92 13.51 -6.97
N PHE A 53 16.19 13.88 -6.76
CA PHE A 53 17.25 12.95 -6.36
C PHE A 53 17.47 12.91 -4.84
N HIS A 54 16.88 13.84 -4.11
CA HIS A 54 17.04 13.88 -2.66
C HIS A 54 16.18 12.80 -1.99
N VAL A 55 16.80 12.04 -1.08
CA VAL A 55 16.15 11.10 -0.18
C VAL A 55 16.57 11.46 1.23
N GLY A 56 15.61 11.59 2.13
CA GLY A 56 15.86 11.89 3.53
C GLY A 56 16.42 10.69 4.31
N ASP A 57 16.45 10.81 5.63
CA ASP A 57 16.90 9.77 6.52
C ASP A 57 15.86 8.65 6.69
N LEU A 58 16.33 7.44 6.94
CA LEU A 58 15.44 6.32 7.25
C LEU A 58 14.63 6.62 8.52
N ILE A 59 13.33 6.45 8.45
CA ILE A 59 12.46 6.60 9.62
C ILE A 59 12.72 5.44 10.60
N PRO A 60 12.94 5.74 11.90
CA PRO A 60 13.20 4.72 12.90
C PRO A 60 12.11 3.64 12.95
N GLY A 61 12.52 2.37 12.94
CA GLY A 61 11.62 1.22 12.98
C GLY A 61 11.10 0.75 11.62
N ALA A 62 11.27 1.53 10.55
CA ALA A 62 10.77 1.17 9.22
C ALA A 62 11.38 -0.14 8.72
N ARG A 63 12.72 -0.28 8.78
CA ARG A 63 13.41 -1.50 8.34
C ARG A 63 12.96 -2.73 9.12
N GLU A 64 12.88 -2.62 10.44
CA GLU A 64 12.49 -3.71 11.34
C GLU A 64 11.06 -4.17 11.04
N ALA A 65 10.14 -3.23 10.80
CA ALA A 65 8.75 -3.52 10.42
C ALA A 65 8.67 -4.24 9.06
N ILE A 66 9.40 -3.77 8.05
CA ILE A 66 9.44 -4.41 6.73
C ILE A 66 9.98 -5.84 6.81
N LEU A 67 11.05 -6.06 7.56
CA LEU A 67 11.60 -7.40 7.78
C LEU A 67 10.59 -8.32 8.47
N GLU A 68 9.82 -7.80 9.43
CA GLU A 68 8.76 -8.57 10.09
C GLU A 68 7.63 -8.93 9.13
N PHE A 69 7.16 -7.98 8.31
CA PHE A 69 6.14 -8.26 7.30
C PHE A 69 6.58 -9.36 6.33
N GLN A 70 7.84 -9.38 5.92
CA GLN A 70 8.37 -10.47 5.09
C GLN A 70 8.39 -11.80 5.83
N ARG A 71 8.73 -11.81 7.13
CA ARG A 71 8.66 -13.03 7.96
C ARG A 71 7.24 -13.55 8.12
N MET A 72 6.24 -12.66 8.10
CA MET A 72 4.82 -13.00 8.08
C MET A 72 4.35 -13.54 6.70
N GLY A 73 5.20 -13.50 5.68
CA GLY A 73 4.91 -14.02 4.33
C GLY A 73 4.39 -12.98 3.34
N PHE A 74 4.43 -11.69 3.69
CA PHE A 74 4.02 -10.63 2.76
C PHE A 74 5.11 -10.31 1.74
N LYS A 75 4.69 -10.04 0.51
CA LYS A 75 5.47 -9.31 -0.47
C LYS A 75 5.40 -7.82 -0.18
N ILE A 76 6.51 -7.14 -0.39
CA ILE A 76 6.63 -5.70 -0.15
C ILE A 76 6.67 -4.97 -1.48
N MET A 77 5.71 -4.08 -1.68
CA MET A 77 5.65 -3.18 -2.82
C MET A 77 5.89 -1.76 -2.35
N ILE A 78 6.94 -1.12 -2.84
CA ILE A 78 7.11 0.33 -2.66
C ILE A 78 6.13 1.02 -3.61
N TRP A 79 5.19 1.78 -3.06
CA TRP A 79 4.16 2.46 -3.84
C TRP A 79 4.23 3.96 -3.61
N THR A 80 4.82 4.67 -4.56
CA THR A 80 5.22 6.06 -4.42
C THR A 80 4.93 6.87 -5.69
N THR A 81 4.76 8.18 -5.53
CA THR A 81 4.64 9.13 -6.63
C THR A 81 5.98 9.47 -7.30
N ARG A 82 7.09 9.00 -6.75
CA ARG A 82 8.40 9.18 -7.38
C ARG A 82 8.49 8.39 -8.68
N ALA A 83 9.00 9.03 -9.73
CA ALA A 83 9.16 8.41 -11.05
C ALA A 83 10.52 7.70 -11.23
N GLN A 84 11.51 8.00 -10.38
CA GLN A 84 12.89 7.53 -10.51
C GLN A 84 13.09 6.21 -9.75
N ASN A 85 12.78 5.09 -10.38
CA ASN A 85 12.89 3.76 -9.76
C ASN A 85 14.31 3.45 -9.25
N ASP A 86 15.37 3.93 -9.94
CA ASP A 86 16.75 3.71 -9.50
C ASP A 86 17.07 4.41 -8.18
N ILE A 87 16.54 5.61 -7.97
CA ILE A 87 16.70 6.34 -6.70
C ILE A 87 16.01 5.58 -5.56
N ILE A 88 14.76 5.14 -5.77
CA ILE A 88 13.99 4.35 -4.82
C ILE A 88 14.74 3.07 -4.46
N LYS A 89 15.17 2.32 -5.48
CA LYS A 89 15.89 1.05 -5.35
C LYS A 89 17.17 1.22 -4.54
N ASN A 90 18.00 2.20 -4.93
CA ASN A 90 19.28 2.44 -4.26
C ASN A 90 19.09 2.87 -2.80
N ALA A 91 18.11 3.73 -2.51
CA ALA A 91 17.80 4.15 -1.15
C ALA A 91 17.38 2.95 -0.27
N CYS A 92 16.48 2.12 -0.76
CA CYS A 92 16.05 0.91 -0.04
C CYS A 92 17.23 -0.06 0.19
N ILE A 93 18.04 -0.32 -0.83
CA ILE A 93 19.23 -1.20 -0.70
C ILE A 93 20.20 -0.65 0.34
N ASN A 94 20.54 0.63 0.28
CA ASN A 94 21.49 1.28 1.20
C ASN A 94 20.96 1.29 2.64
N ALA A 95 19.64 1.41 2.82
CA ALA A 95 19.00 1.35 4.12
C ALA A 95 18.75 -0.09 4.63
N GLY A 96 19.04 -1.10 3.82
CA GLY A 96 18.78 -2.51 4.15
C GLY A 96 17.28 -2.84 4.22
N ILE A 97 16.46 -2.14 3.44
CA ILE A 97 15.03 -2.40 3.30
C ILE A 97 14.82 -3.37 2.13
N PRO A 98 14.39 -4.60 2.39
CA PRO A 98 14.04 -5.52 1.32
C PRO A 98 12.67 -5.15 0.73
N PHE A 99 12.53 -5.25 -0.58
CA PHE A 99 11.28 -5.08 -1.30
C PHE A 99 11.21 -6.01 -2.51
N ASP A 100 10.01 -6.28 -3.00
CA ASP A 100 9.78 -7.18 -4.13
C ASP A 100 9.41 -6.39 -5.40
N TYR A 101 8.64 -5.29 -5.27
CA TYR A 101 8.10 -4.53 -6.39
C TYR A 101 8.17 -3.02 -6.14
N ILE A 102 8.12 -2.24 -7.22
CA ILE A 102 8.00 -0.77 -7.18
C ILE A 102 6.85 -0.36 -8.10
N ASN A 103 5.80 0.25 -7.55
CA ASN A 103 4.63 0.79 -8.28
C ASN A 103 3.86 -0.22 -9.15
N GLU A 104 4.09 -1.50 -8.97
CA GLU A 104 3.41 -2.57 -9.71
C GLU A 104 3.20 -3.80 -8.82
N ASN A 105 2.18 -4.60 -9.12
CA ASN A 105 2.01 -5.93 -8.56
C ASN A 105 1.83 -6.95 -9.68
N PRO A 106 2.89 -7.69 -10.07
CA PRO A 106 2.81 -8.67 -11.16
C PRO A 106 1.91 -9.86 -10.86
N ASN A 107 1.52 -10.06 -9.60
CA ASN A 107 0.62 -11.16 -9.20
C ASN A 107 -0.85 -10.78 -9.27
N GLN A 108 -1.18 -9.52 -9.56
CA GLN A 108 -2.58 -9.13 -9.69
C GLN A 108 -3.20 -9.65 -11.00
N PRO A 109 -4.52 -9.87 -11.01
CA PRO A 109 -5.23 -10.26 -12.23
C PRO A 109 -5.04 -9.24 -13.36
N PRO A 110 -4.82 -9.67 -14.62
CA PRO A 110 -4.57 -8.76 -15.75
C PRO A 110 -5.75 -7.84 -16.10
N GLU A 111 -6.96 -8.16 -15.62
CA GLU A 111 -8.16 -7.34 -15.83
C GLU A 111 -8.26 -6.16 -14.83
N ILE A 112 -7.40 -6.15 -13.81
CA ILE A 112 -7.40 -5.08 -12.81
C ILE A 112 -6.59 -3.89 -13.34
N ASN A 113 -7.11 -2.68 -13.07
CA ASN A 113 -6.43 -1.46 -13.46
C ASN A 113 -5.04 -1.38 -12.78
N PRO A 114 -3.95 -1.36 -13.56
CA PRO A 114 -2.60 -1.34 -13.01
C PRO A 114 -2.25 -0.02 -12.29
N SER A 115 -2.98 1.06 -12.55
CA SER A 115 -2.73 2.36 -11.90
C SER A 115 -3.05 2.38 -10.41
N LYS A 116 -3.79 1.39 -9.91
CA LYS A 116 -3.97 1.13 -8.49
C LYS A 116 -3.59 -0.32 -8.23
N PRO A 117 -2.32 -0.62 -7.97
CA PRO A 117 -1.88 -1.98 -7.70
C PRO A 117 -2.63 -2.60 -6.53
N VAL A 118 -3.00 -3.87 -6.65
CA VAL A 118 -3.68 -4.59 -5.57
C VAL A 118 -2.71 -4.87 -4.44
N ALA A 119 -3.09 -4.54 -3.22
CA ALA A 119 -2.41 -4.92 -2.00
C ALA A 119 -3.44 -5.23 -0.90
N ASP A 120 -3.06 -6.04 0.08
CA ASP A 120 -3.88 -6.34 1.25
C ASP A 120 -3.89 -5.16 2.23
N TYR A 121 -2.77 -4.45 2.30
CA TYR A 121 -2.59 -3.26 3.13
C TYR A 121 -1.87 -2.17 2.35
N TYR A 122 -2.27 -0.91 2.61
CA TYR A 122 -1.62 0.29 2.11
C TYR A 122 -1.17 1.11 3.31
N ILE A 123 0.14 1.29 3.45
CA ILE A 123 0.76 2.11 4.51
C ILE A 123 1.22 3.41 3.85
N ASP A 124 0.55 4.51 4.18
CA ASP A 124 0.68 5.79 3.49
C ASP A 124 0.35 6.93 4.47
N ASP A 125 1.14 8.00 4.50
CA ASP A 125 0.96 9.14 5.41
C ASP A 125 -0.26 9.99 5.06
N ARG A 126 -0.76 9.88 3.83
CA ARG A 126 -1.90 10.65 3.31
C ARG A 126 -3.21 9.87 3.30
N ALA A 127 -3.14 8.56 3.40
CA ALA A 127 -4.33 7.73 3.37
C ALA A 127 -5.24 7.99 4.58
N LEU A 128 -6.53 7.95 4.32
CA LEU A 128 -7.57 7.93 5.36
C LEU A 128 -8.22 6.55 5.37
N HIS A 129 -8.38 5.98 6.56
CA HIS A 129 -9.14 4.75 6.70
C HIS A 129 -10.63 5.06 6.59
N PHE A 130 -11.24 4.70 5.45
CA PHE A 130 -12.65 4.97 5.21
C PHE A 130 -13.54 4.17 6.16
N GLN A 131 -14.33 4.88 6.97
CA GLN A 131 -15.37 4.33 7.84
C GLN A 131 -16.74 4.83 7.41
N SER A 132 -16.87 6.15 7.23
CA SER A 132 -18.06 6.83 6.71
C SER A 132 -17.65 8.18 6.11
N TRP A 133 -18.51 8.77 5.27
CA TRP A 133 -18.26 10.10 4.70
C TRP A 133 -18.22 11.19 5.78
N ASP A 134 -19.02 11.09 6.82
CA ASP A 134 -19.01 12.05 7.93
C ASP A 134 -17.68 12.04 8.68
N GLN A 135 -17.13 10.83 8.96
CA GLN A 135 -15.83 10.69 9.59
C GLN A 135 -14.71 11.19 8.69
N THR A 136 -14.73 10.80 7.41
CA THR A 136 -13.73 11.24 6.42
C THR A 136 -13.70 12.77 6.32
N LEU A 137 -14.87 13.41 6.24
CA LEU A 137 -14.95 14.87 6.18
C LEU A 137 -14.38 15.55 7.43
N LYS A 138 -14.61 14.99 8.62
CA LYS A 138 -14.05 15.50 9.87
C LYS A 138 -12.52 15.39 9.87
N GLU A 139 -11.97 14.25 9.43
CA GLU A 139 -10.53 14.03 9.38
C GLU A 139 -9.84 14.95 8.35
N VAL A 140 -10.43 15.12 7.15
CA VAL A 140 -9.91 16.06 6.17
C VAL A 140 -9.87 17.48 6.74
N LYS A 141 -10.96 17.94 7.35
CA LYS A 141 -11.02 19.28 7.97
C LYS A 141 -9.99 19.45 9.09
N ALA A 142 -9.79 18.43 9.91
CA ALA A 142 -8.81 18.46 10.97
C ALA A 142 -7.38 18.54 10.41
N ARG A 143 -7.04 17.74 9.42
CA ARG A 143 -5.72 17.76 8.76
C ARG A 143 -5.46 19.12 8.09
N GLU A 144 -6.41 19.66 7.33
CA GLU A 144 -6.32 20.96 6.66
C GLU A 144 -6.10 22.12 7.64
N SER A 145 -6.62 22.03 8.87
CA SER A 145 -6.45 23.07 9.89
C SER A 145 -5.07 23.06 10.56
N HIS A 146 -4.34 21.93 10.52
CA HIS A 146 -3.09 21.74 11.27
C HIS A 146 -1.85 21.65 10.38
N ASP A 147 -1.99 21.30 9.09
CA ASP A 147 -0.86 21.13 8.18
C ASP A 147 -0.74 22.29 7.20
N PRO A 148 0.23 23.22 7.40
CA PRO A 148 0.45 24.32 6.48
C PRO A 148 0.89 23.89 5.07
N TYR A 149 1.35 22.66 4.89
CA TYR A 149 1.76 22.11 3.59
C TYR A 149 0.57 21.72 2.73
N TYR A 150 -0.62 21.47 3.33
CA TYR A 150 -1.84 21.03 2.66
C TYR A 150 -2.95 22.09 2.62
N ARG A 151 -2.64 23.36 2.79
CA ARG A 151 -3.64 24.43 2.66
C ARG A 151 -4.16 24.52 1.21
N ALA A 152 -5.06 23.62 0.85
CA ALA A 152 -5.82 23.68 -0.40
C ALA A 152 -6.61 25.00 -0.54
N THR A 153 -6.84 25.71 0.55
CA THR A 153 -7.60 26.95 0.59
C THR A 153 -6.83 28.20 0.11
N GLU A 154 -5.49 28.19 0.14
CA GLU A 154 -4.71 29.34 -0.34
C GLU A 154 -4.49 29.34 -1.86
N LEU A 155 -4.70 28.23 -2.53
CA LEU A 155 -4.60 28.13 -4.00
C LEU A 155 -5.88 28.57 -4.75
N ARG A 156 -6.92 28.99 -4.04
CA ARG A 156 -8.22 29.39 -4.62
C ARG A 156 -8.53 30.89 -4.52
N LYS A 157 -7.52 31.72 -4.26
CA LYS A 157 -7.66 33.19 -4.32
C LYS A 157 -6.97 33.77 -5.55
#